data_36dd7492b926beccbc1dda81a8ee0fb7
#
_entry.id   36dd7492b926beccbc1dda81a8ee0fb7
#
_cell.length_a   1.000
_cell.length_b   1.000
_cell.length_c   1.000
_cell.angle_alpha   90.00
_cell.angle_beta   90.00
_cell.angle_gamma   90.00
#
_symmetry.space_group_name_H-M   'P 1'
#
loop_
_entity.id
_entity.type
_entity.pdbx_description
1 polymer ?
#
loop_
_entity_poly.entity_id
_entity_poly.type
_entity_poly.pdbx_seq_one_letter_code
_entity_poly.pdbx_strand_id
1 'polypeptide(L)'
;MFTVKFVGGAKKSFPNEQLKIDKSNMSIQELITLLKDLKPKDTPDLDTENVLIAINGADSSAMNGKSTTIKDNDLVSIIPIIHGGASKKYAFEFSKKQIQVIEIKGNKTIDVKFLDDLRKKYPKILIQAISSNFVLNNYHLKKIVSLSFESKKNNVLLSNKLETDILMRFAITTQISDAIKNVGIKPKTNFMLIGIGSKKNLDSLYLELKPLSINLFIKNNEQFLKKHFKITKKHYDSTNSKNPLADILIEKAAVLL
;
A
#
# COMPACT_ATOMS: atom_id res chain seq x y z
N MET A 1 -14.50 -28.88 -22.59
CA MET A 1 -14.77 -28.62 -21.14
C MET A 1 -13.45 -28.37 -20.41
N PHE A 2 -13.34 -27.32 -19.58
CA PHE A 2 -12.17 -26.99 -18.77
C PHE A 2 -12.59 -26.63 -17.33
N THR A 3 -11.63 -26.52 -16.41
CA THR A 3 -11.89 -26.24 -15.00
C THR A 3 -11.32 -24.87 -14.60
N VAL A 4 -12.12 -24.02 -13.97
CA VAL A 4 -11.68 -22.76 -13.36
C VAL A 4 -11.52 -22.98 -11.85
N LYS A 5 -10.34 -22.64 -11.31
CA LYS A 5 -10.03 -22.70 -9.88
C LYS A 5 -9.87 -21.29 -9.31
N PHE A 6 -10.58 -20.99 -8.25
CA PHE A 6 -10.49 -19.72 -7.55
C PHE A 6 -9.53 -19.82 -6.36
N VAL A 7 -8.56 -18.90 -6.26
CA VAL A 7 -7.52 -18.91 -5.24
C VAL A 7 -7.61 -17.65 -4.38
N GLY A 8 -7.32 -17.76 -3.10
CA GLY A 8 -7.26 -16.62 -2.17
C GLY A 8 -8.57 -15.83 -2.12
N GLY A 9 -8.49 -14.52 -2.31
CA GLY A 9 -9.64 -13.61 -2.25
C GLY A 9 -10.75 -13.88 -3.29
N ALA A 10 -10.44 -14.54 -4.43
CA ALA A 10 -11.42 -14.88 -5.45
C ALA A 10 -12.48 -15.88 -4.95
N LYS A 11 -12.16 -16.68 -3.93
CA LYS A 11 -13.13 -17.59 -3.28
C LYS A 11 -14.30 -16.86 -2.63
N LYS A 12 -14.14 -15.58 -2.29
CA LYS A 12 -15.25 -14.78 -1.74
C LYS A 12 -16.31 -14.46 -2.79
N SER A 13 -15.89 -14.32 -4.05
CA SER A 13 -16.80 -14.08 -5.18
C SER A 13 -17.45 -15.37 -5.68
N PHE A 14 -16.73 -16.49 -5.54
CA PHE A 14 -17.20 -17.83 -5.93
C PHE A 14 -16.96 -18.81 -4.78
N PRO A 15 -18.00 -19.10 -3.97
CA PRO A 15 -17.90 -20.02 -2.82
C PRO A 15 -17.46 -21.42 -3.20
N ASN A 16 -17.83 -21.88 -4.40
CA ASN A 16 -17.31 -23.11 -4.98
C ASN A 16 -15.87 -22.85 -5.44
N GLU A 17 -14.90 -23.50 -4.83
CA GLU A 17 -13.47 -23.32 -5.15
C GLU A 17 -13.13 -23.66 -6.60
N GLN A 18 -13.97 -24.42 -7.28
CA GLN A 18 -13.82 -24.83 -8.67
C GLN A 18 -15.15 -24.73 -9.42
N LEU A 19 -15.06 -24.33 -10.69
CA LEU A 19 -16.19 -24.27 -11.60
C LEU A 19 -15.81 -24.99 -12.91
N LYS A 20 -16.60 -25.96 -13.34
CA LYS A 20 -16.45 -26.60 -14.64
C LYS A 20 -17.22 -25.82 -15.69
N ILE A 21 -16.55 -25.45 -16.77
CA ILE A 21 -17.11 -24.72 -17.91
C ILE A 21 -17.18 -25.66 -19.11
N ASP A 22 -18.38 -25.92 -19.59
CA ASP A 22 -18.61 -26.75 -20.78
C ASP A 22 -18.55 -25.93 -22.06
N LYS A 23 -17.40 -25.37 -22.32
CA LYS A 23 -17.02 -24.64 -23.53
C LYS A 23 -15.58 -24.95 -23.84
N SER A 24 -15.21 -24.92 -25.15
CA SER A 24 -13.83 -25.09 -25.63
C SER A 24 -13.42 -23.90 -26.48
N ASN A 25 -12.13 -23.71 -26.66
CA ASN A 25 -11.55 -22.64 -27.49
C ASN A 25 -12.02 -21.22 -27.12
N MET A 26 -12.24 -20.99 -25.83
CA MET A 26 -12.62 -19.69 -25.28
C MET A 26 -11.37 -18.88 -24.95
N SER A 27 -11.38 -17.58 -25.25
CA SER A 27 -10.32 -16.68 -24.78
C SER A 27 -10.48 -16.35 -23.29
N ILE A 28 -9.39 -15.95 -22.65
CA ILE A 28 -9.42 -15.46 -21.26
C ILE A 28 -10.36 -14.25 -21.12
N GLN A 29 -10.43 -13.37 -22.12
CA GLN A 29 -11.34 -12.22 -22.09
C GLN A 29 -12.81 -12.66 -22.06
N GLU A 30 -13.18 -13.66 -22.84
CA GLU A 30 -14.53 -14.23 -22.84
C GLU A 30 -14.82 -14.95 -21.52
N LEU A 31 -13.84 -15.66 -20.97
CA LEU A 31 -13.97 -16.27 -19.64
C LEU A 31 -14.24 -15.22 -18.56
N ILE A 32 -13.52 -14.11 -18.56
CA ILE A 32 -13.72 -13.01 -17.60
C ILE A 32 -15.15 -12.48 -17.68
N THR A 33 -15.67 -12.29 -18.90
CA THR A 33 -17.05 -11.83 -19.13
C THR A 33 -18.04 -12.86 -18.59
N LEU A 34 -17.87 -14.13 -18.93
CA LEU A 34 -18.72 -15.22 -18.46
C LEU A 34 -18.73 -15.33 -16.91
N LEU A 35 -17.58 -15.17 -16.26
CA LEU A 35 -17.49 -15.20 -14.80
C LEU A 35 -18.24 -14.04 -14.13
N LYS A 36 -18.30 -12.87 -14.74
CA LYS A 36 -19.13 -11.75 -14.25
C LYS A 36 -20.62 -12.11 -14.27
N ASP A 37 -21.06 -12.79 -15.32
CA ASP A 37 -22.46 -13.21 -15.48
C ASP A 37 -22.84 -14.38 -14.55
N LEU A 38 -21.90 -15.31 -14.32
CA LEU A 38 -22.10 -16.48 -13.45
C LEU A 38 -21.94 -16.20 -11.95
N LYS A 39 -21.48 -15.00 -11.59
CA LYS A 39 -21.25 -14.64 -10.17
C LYS A 39 -22.56 -14.67 -9.39
N PRO A 40 -22.60 -15.34 -8.22
CA PRO A 40 -23.77 -15.28 -7.33
C PRO A 40 -24.07 -13.84 -6.88
N LYS A 41 -25.37 -13.49 -6.83
CA LYS A 41 -25.82 -12.10 -6.52
C LYS A 41 -25.36 -11.59 -5.16
N ASP A 42 -25.26 -12.49 -4.17
CA ASP A 42 -24.92 -12.15 -2.77
C ASP A 42 -23.43 -12.23 -2.45
N THR A 43 -22.57 -12.32 -3.47
CA THR A 43 -21.12 -12.38 -3.29
C THR A 43 -20.44 -11.09 -3.75
N PRO A 44 -19.28 -10.72 -3.17
CA PRO A 44 -18.49 -9.57 -3.62
C PRO A 44 -18.09 -9.70 -5.09
N ASP A 45 -17.92 -8.55 -5.76
CA ASP A 45 -17.44 -8.56 -7.14
C ASP A 45 -16.02 -9.10 -7.26
N LEU A 46 -15.78 -9.87 -8.33
CA LEU A 46 -14.45 -10.31 -8.70
C LEU A 46 -13.72 -9.13 -9.37
N ASP A 47 -12.63 -8.66 -8.75
CA ASP A 47 -11.77 -7.65 -9.37
C ASP A 47 -11.01 -8.28 -10.54
N THR A 48 -11.56 -8.13 -11.75
CA THR A 48 -11.02 -8.73 -12.97
C THR A 48 -9.85 -7.97 -13.58
N GLU A 49 -9.54 -6.78 -13.07
CA GLU A 49 -8.39 -5.99 -13.53
C GLU A 49 -7.12 -6.34 -12.73
N ASN A 50 -7.29 -6.80 -11.49
CA ASN A 50 -6.20 -7.15 -10.59
C ASN A 50 -6.16 -8.65 -10.30
N VAL A 51 -6.19 -9.47 -11.35
CA VAL A 51 -6.05 -10.93 -11.26
C VAL A 51 -4.88 -11.42 -12.12
N LEU A 52 -4.11 -12.34 -11.56
CA LEU A 52 -3.23 -13.21 -12.35
C LEU A 52 -4.05 -14.41 -12.79
N ILE A 53 -4.06 -14.68 -14.09
CA ILE A 53 -4.72 -15.84 -14.64
C ILE A 53 -3.65 -16.80 -15.16
N ALA A 54 -3.59 -17.98 -14.56
CA ALA A 54 -2.65 -19.01 -14.98
C ALA A 54 -3.40 -20.17 -15.63
N ILE A 55 -2.89 -20.66 -16.77
CA ILE A 55 -3.36 -21.86 -17.44
C ILE A 55 -2.34 -22.98 -17.19
N ASN A 56 -2.79 -24.06 -16.57
CA ASN A 56 -1.92 -25.19 -16.20
C ASN A 56 -0.66 -24.76 -15.40
N GLY A 57 -0.79 -23.70 -14.60
CA GLY A 57 0.29 -23.15 -13.81
C GLY A 57 1.18 -22.11 -14.50
N ALA A 58 1.01 -21.88 -15.81
CA ALA A 58 1.73 -20.84 -16.55
C ALA A 58 0.95 -19.52 -16.55
N ASP A 59 1.63 -18.40 -16.26
CA ASP A 59 1.02 -17.07 -16.31
C ASP A 59 0.60 -16.72 -17.74
N SER A 60 -0.68 -16.38 -17.94
CA SER A 60 -1.21 -16.00 -19.25
C SER A 60 -0.60 -14.71 -19.81
N SER A 61 -0.06 -13.84 -18.97
CA SER A 61 0.63 -12.63 -19.42
C SER A 61 1.95 -12.94 -20.15
N ALA A 62 2.57 -14.07 -19.84
CA ALA A 62 3.74 -14.60 -20.56
C ALA A 62 3.38 -15.33 -21.86
N MET A 63 2.09 -15.47 -22.15
CA MET A 63 1.55 -16.06 -23.39
C MET A 63 0.97 -14.93 -24.27
N ASN A 64 -0.31 -15.00 -24.61
CA ASN A 64 -1.04 -13.97 -25.38
C ASN A 64 -1.95 -13.09 -24.50
N GLY A 65 -1.69 -13.01 -23.18
CA GLY A 65 -2.50 -12.26 -22.25
C GLY A 65 -3.98 -12.62 -22.29
N LYS A 66 -4.87 -11.63 -22.33
CA LYS A 66 -6.32 -11.81 -22.37
C LYS A 66 -6.83 -12.53 -23.67
N SER A 67 -6.01 -12.57 -24.72
CA SER A 67 -6.30 -13.28 -25.98
C SER A 67 -5.86 -14.74 -25.97
N THR A 68 -5.26 -15.23 -24.88
CA THR A 68 -4.86 -16.64 -24.76
C THR A 68 -6.10 -17.54 -24.83
N THR A 69 -6.07 -18.56 -25.69
CA THR A 69 -7.16 -19.52 -25.85
C THR A 69 -7.03 -20.64 -24.82
N ILE A 70 -8.12 -20.92 -24.13
CA ILE A 70 -8.29 -22.01 -23.18
C ILE A 70 -8.76 -23.25 -23.94
N LYS A 71 -8.09 -24.37 -23.75
CA LYS A 71 -8.39 -25.64 -24.40
C LYS A 71 -9.16 -26.58 -23.48
N ASP A 72 -9.64 -27.68 -24.03
CA ASP A 72 -10.24 -28.75 -23.24
C ASP A 72 -9.23 -29.34 -22.23
N ASN A 73 -9.75 -29.67 -21.05
CA ASN A 73 -9.01 -30.18 -19.91
C ASN A 73 -8.01 -29.20 -19.26
N ASP A 74 -7.96 -27.92 -19.70
CA ASP A 74 -7.13 -26.93 -19.04
C ASP A 74 -7.63 -26.64 -17.61
N LEU A 75 -6.68 -26.38 -16.72
CA LEU A 75 -6.91 -25.83 -15.39
C LEU A 75 -6.58 -24.34 -15.40
N VAL A 76 -7.61 -23.51 -15.36
CA VAL A 76 -7.46 -22.04 -15.30
C VAL A 76 -7.53 -21.59 -13.84
N SER A 77 -6.45 -21.07 -13.31
CA SER A 77 -6.40 -20.54 -11.93
C SER A 77 -6.62 -19.02 -11.94
N ILE A 78 -7.66 -18.56 -11.25
CA ILE A 78 -7.92 -17.14 -10.99
C ILE A 78 -7.33 -16.77 -9.64
N ILE A 79 -6.25 -16.03 -9.66
CA ILE A 79 -5.48 -15.65 -8.47
C ILE A 79 -5.55 -14.12 -8.37
N PRO A 80 -6.29 -13.55 -7.42
CA PRO A 80 -6.25 -12.11 -7.21
C PRO A 80 -4.81 -11.70 -6.96
N ILE A 81 -4.31 -10.81 -7.81
CA ILE A 81 -3.07 -10.13 -7.51
C ILE A 81 -3.41 -9.21 -6.35
N ILE A 82 -3.09 -9.64 -5.14
CA ILE A 82 -3.08 -8.76 -3.99
C ILE A 82 -1.85 -7.84 -4.19
N HIS A 83 -1.96 -6.89 -5.09
CA HIS A 83 -1.31 -5.62 -4.88
C HIS A 83 -1.97 -5.08 -3.62
N GLY A 84 -1.31 -5.21 -2.44
CA GLY A 84 -1.88 -4.99 -1.12
C GLY A 84 -3.29 -4.42 -1.23
N GLY A 85 -4.32 -5.28 -1.16
CA GLY A 85 -5.67 -4.97 -1.65
C GLY A 85 -6.07 -3.61 -1.15
N ALA A 86 -6.90 -2.85 -1.88
CA ALA A 86 -7.32 -1.49 -1.58
C ALA A 86 -7.78 -1.37 -0.12
N SER A 87 -6.84 -1.56 0.79
CA SER A 87 -7.02 -1.55 2.23
C SER A 87 -6.99 -0.10 2.68
N LYS A 88 -8.03 0.30 3.38
CA LYS A 88 -8.07 1.62 4.03
C LYS A 88 -7.11 1.72 5.22
N LYS A 89 -6.45 0.61 5.56
CA LYS A 89 -5.54 0.50 6.71
C LYS A 89 -4.42 -0.51 6.40
N TYR A 90 -3.18 -0.15 6.71
CA TYR A 90 -2.02 -1.03 6.70
C TYR A 90 -1.48 -1.13 8.11
N ALA A 91 -1.24 -2.34 8.61
CA ALA A 91 -0.72 -2.56 9.95
C ALA A 91 0.48 -3.53 9.92
N PHE A 92 1.46 -3.24 10.75
CA PHE A 92 2.63 -4.09 10.97
C PHE A 92 3.17 -3.92 12.39
N GLU A 93 4.03 -4.83 12.79
CA GLU A 93 4.70 -4.76 14.08
C GLU A 93 6.19 -4.50 13.90
N PHE A 94 6.75 -3.66 14.77
CA PHE A 94 8.17 -3.47 14.90
C PHE A 94 8.54 -3.23 16.37
N SER A 95 9.57 -3.94 16.88
CA SER A 95 10.04 -3.80 18.28
C SER A 95 8.92 -3.93 19.32
N LYS A 96 8.03 -4.91 19.17
CA LYS A 96 6.85 -5.16 20.04
C LYS A 96 5.85 -3.98 20.07
N LYS A 97 5.93 -3.04 19.13
CA LYS A 97 4.96 -1.96 18.98
C LYS A 97 4.12 -2.21 17.72
N GLN A 98 2.82 -2.01 17.85
CA GLN A 98 1.92 -2.03 16.70
C GLN A 98 1.96 -0.67 16.01
N ILE A 99 2.12 -0.70 14.69
CA ILE A 99 2.07 0.46 13.82
C ILE A 99 0.86 0.30 12.89
N GLN A 100 0.08 1.35 12.77
CA GLN A 100 -1.06 1.40 11.87
C GLN A 100 -0.98 2.64 11.00
N VAL A 101 -1.24 2.46 9.72
CA VAL A 101 -1.23 3.52 8.72
C VAL A 101 -2.60 3.62 8.06
N ILE A 102 -3.10 4.83 7.95
CA ILE A 102 -4.39 5.16 7.34
C ILE A 102 -4.15 6.33 6.39
N GLU A 103 -4.65 6.25 5.16
CA GLU A 103 -4.62 7.41 4.27
C GLU A 103 -5.93 8.20 4.41
N ILE A 104 -5.80 9.48 4.70
CA ILE A 104 -6.93 10.41 4.92
C ILE A 104 -7.07 11.29 3.69
N LYS A 105 -8.31 11.42 3.21
CA LYS A 105 -8.65 12.33 2.12
C LYS A 105 -8.53 13.78 2.60
N GLY A 106 -7.66 14.54 1.96
CA GLY A 106 -7.50 15.97 2.27
C GLY A 106 -8.74 16.77 1.88
N ASN A 107 -9.15 17.67 2.76
CA ASN A 107 -10.21 18.66 2.52
C ASN A 107 -9.79 20.03 3.06
N LYS A 108 -10.67 21.03 2.97
CA LYS A 108 -10.37 22.40 3.44
C LYS A 108 -10.29 22.53 4.97
N THR A 109 -10.91 21.61 5.71
CA THR A 109 -11.06 21.68 7.18
C THR A 109 -10.00 20.83 7.92
N ILE A 110 -9.26 19.98 7.22
CA ILE A 110 -8.22 19.16 7.81
C ILE A 110 -6.88 19.89 7.69
N ASP A 111 -6.37 20.33 8.82
CA ASP A 111 -5.14 21.08 8.97
C ASP A 111 -4.31 20.56 10.18
N VAL A 112 -3.35 21.33 10.62
CA VAL A 112 -2.52 21.01 11.78
C VAL A 112 -3.35 20.89 13.07
N LYS A 113 -4.40 21.69 13.24
CA LYS A 113 -5.29 21.66 14.41
C LYS A 113 -5.99 20.30 14.53
N PHE A 114 -6.45 19.75 13.41
CA PHE A 114 -7.02 18.38 13.38
C PHE A 114 -6.05 17.33 13.96
N LEU A 115 -4.77 17.43 13.60
CA LEU A 115 -3.74 16.51 14.12
C LEU A 115 -3.52 16.69 15.63
N ASP A 116 -3.51 17.94 16.09
CA ASP A 116 -3.34 18.25 17.53
C ASP A 116 -4.54 17.80 18.36
N ASP A 117 -5.75 17.92 17.83
CA ASP A 117 -6.97 17.43 18.49
C ASP A 117 -6.96 15.90 18.58
N LEU A 118 -6.52 15.19 17.52
CA LEU A 118 -6.33 13.74 17.57
C LEU A 118 -5.29 13.34 18.63
N ARG A 119 -4.16 14.03 18.71
CA ARG A 119 -3.12 13.76 19.71
C ARG A 119 -3.63 13.95 21.13
N LYS A 120 -4.41 15.00 21.39
CA LYS A 120 -5.07 15.23 22.68
C LYS A 120 -6.07 14.12 23.02
N LYS A 121 -6.88 13.71 22.06
CA LYS A 121 -7.89 12.65 22.23
C LYS A 121 -7.28 11.26 22.44
N TYR A 122 -6.15 10.98 21.80
CA TYR A 122 -5.45 9.69 21.84
C TYR A 122 -4.04 9.80 22.42
N PRO A 123 -3.86 10.22 23.71
CA PRO A 123 -2.54 10.50 24.29
C PRO A 123 -1.66 9.26 24.44
N LYS A 124 -2.25 8.05 24.31
CA LYS A 124 -1.51 6.77 24.37
C LYS A 124 -1.06 6.28 22.98
N ILE A 125 -1.30 7.06 21.93
CA ILE A 125 -0.84 6.77 20.55
C ILE A 125 0.13 7.87 20.15
N LEU A 126 1.32 7.50 19.69
CA LEU A 126 2.16 8.44 18.94
C LEU A 126 1.56 8.60 17.54
N ILE A 127 1.24 9.82 17.15
CA ILE A 127 0.58 10.11 15.89
C ILE A 127 1.46 11.05 15.06
N GLN A 128 1.82 10.60 13.86
CA GLN A 128 2.48 11.41 12.84
C GLN A 128 1.69 11.40 11.55
N ALA A 129 1.59 12.55 10.90
CA ALA A 129 0.97 12.67 9.60
C ALA A 129 1.98 13.14 8.55
N ILE A 130 1.90 12.56 7.36
CA ILE A 130 2.85 12.73 6.26
C ILE A 130 2.04 12.88 4.97
N SER A 131 2.32 13.91 4.17
CA SER A 131 1.73 14.06 2.85
C SER A 131 1.90 12.78 2.03
N SER A 132 0.80 12.24 1.50
CA SER A 132 0.81 10.98 0.72
C SER A 132 1.77 11.03 -0.48
N ASN A 133 2.06 12.21 -1.00
CA ASN A 133 3.01 12.38 -2.12
C ASN A 133 4.43 11.93 -1.79
N PHE A 134 4.81 11.91 -0.49
CA PHE A 134 6.15 11.53 -0.04
C PHE A 134 6.28 10.05 0.32
N VAL A 135 5.21 9.29 0.19
CA VAL A 135 5.23 7.85 0.43
C VAL A 135 5.11 7.11 -0.90
N LEU A 136 6.11 6.30 -1.22
CA LEU A 136 6.15 5.55 -2.48
C LEU A 136 5.20 4.34 -2.43
N ASN A 137 5.39 3.49 -1.43
CA ASN A 137 4.63 2.24 -1.22
C ASN A 137 4.79 1.74 0.22
N ASN A 138 4.21 0.59 0.53
CA ASN A 138 4.27 -0.03 1.86
C ASN A 138 5.70 -0.42 2.27
N TYR A 139 6.54 -0.86 1.33
CA TYR A 139 7.94 -1.22 1.61
C TYR A 139 8.75 0.02 2.05
N HIS A 140 8.69 1.11 1.27
CA HIS A 140 9.32 2.38 1.61
C HIS A 140 8.88 2.88 2.99
N LEU A 141 7.56 2.93 3.22
CA LEU A 141 6.99 3.37 4.50
C LEU A 141 7.51 2.52 5.67
N LYS A 142 7.41 1.20 5.57
CA LYS A 142 7.85 0.28 6.61
C LYS A 142 9.32 0.47 6.94
N LYS A 143 10.18 0.60 5.93
CA LYS A 143 11.63 0.78 6.11
C LYS A 143 11.98 2.10 6.78
N ILE A 144 11.35 3.22 6.37
CA ILE A 144 11.58 4.53 7.02
C ILE A 144 11.16 4.49 8.50
N VAL A 145 9.99 3.94 8.81
CA VAL A 145 9.55 3.80 10.19
C VAL A 145 10.50 2.91 10.98
N SER A 146 10.96 1.79 10.41
CA SER A 146 11.94 0.90 11.05
C SER A 146 13.26 1.61 11.36
N LEU A 147 13.79 2.42 10.43
CA LEU A 147 14.99 3.24 10.65
C LEU A 147 14.84 4.15 11.88
N SER A 148 13.70 4.83 12.03
CA SER A 148 13.45 5.70 13.18
C SER A 148 13.43 4.92 14.50
N PHE A 149 12.87 3.71 14.51
CA PHE A 149 12.91 2.85 15.71
C PHE A 149 14.32 2.37 16.02
N GLU A 150 15.11 1.99 15.03
CA GLU A 150 16.51 1.60 15.20
C GLU A 150 17.34 2.76 15.72
N SER A 151 17.15 3.96 15.16
CA SER A 151 17.79 5.19 15.63
C SER A 151 17.41 5.52 17.08
N LYS A 152 16.16 5.32 17.47
CA LYS A 152 15.71 5.47 18.86
C LYS A 152 16.41 4.49 19.78
N LYS A 153 16.52 3.22 19.38
CA LYS A 153 17.21 2.18 20.16
C LYS A 153 18.68 2.51 20.37
N ASN A 154 19.31 3.12 19.37
CA ASN A 154 20.74 3.48 19.40
C ASN A 154 20.99 4.90 19.92
N ASN A 155 19.96 5.64 20.37
CA ASN A 155 20.03 7.03 20.84
C ASN A 155 20.59 8.03 19.79
N VAL A 156 20.30 7.79 18.51
CA VAL A 156 20.74 8.62 17.37
C VAL A 156 19.54 9.15 16.56
N LEU A 157 18.46 9.54 17.26
CA LEU A 157 17.33 10.21 16.61
C LEU A 157 17.75 11.58 16.06
N LEU A 158 17.20 11.97 14.92
CA LEU A 158 17.36 13.32 14.35
C LEU A 158 16.64 14.40 15.19
N SER A 159 15.74 13.98 16.09
CA SER A 159 15.01 14.88 17.00
C SER A 159 14.72 14.18 18.32
N ASN A 160 14.23 14.94 19.31
CA ASN A 160 13.87 14.39 20.63
C ASN A 160 12.63 13.47 20.62
N LYS A 161 11.90 13.42 19.50
CA LYS A 161 10.63 12.67 19.37
C LYS A 161 10.68 11.71 18.18
N LEU A 162 10.24 10.47 18.39
CA LEU A 162 10.20 9.43 17.36
C LEU A 162 9.32 9.85 16.16
N GLU A 163 8.16 10.44 16.41
CA GLU A 163 7.25 10.90 15.37
C GLU A 163 7.84 12.03 14.53
N THR A 164 8.66 12.90 15.14
CA THR A 164 9.36 13.96 14.40
C THR A 164 10.52 13.38 13.58
N ASP A 165 11.27 12.42 14.11
CA ASP A 165 12.32 11.71 13.37
C ASP A 165 11.74 11.03 12.11
N ILE A 166 10.58 10.36 12.23
CA ILE A 166 9.88 9.76 11.09
C ILE A 166 9.59 10.83 10.01
N LEU A 167 9.06 11.99 10.40
CA LEU A 167 8.77 13.08 9.48
C LEU A 167 10.03 13.58 8.76
N MET A 168 11.11 13.78 9.52
CA MET A 168 12.39 14.26 8.98
C MET A 168 13.01 13.27 8.00
N ARG A 169 12.91 11.96 8.27
CA ARG A 169 13.40 10.91 7.35
C ARG A 169 12.60 10.85 6.06
N PHE A 170 11.28 11.03 6.10
CA PHE A 170 10.49 11.16 4.87
C PHE A 170 10.80 12.42 4.08
N ALA A 171 11.20 13.49 4.76
CA ALA A 171 11.63 14.74 4.13
C ALA A 171 13.09 14.71 3.65
N ILE A 172 13.86 13.70 4.05
CA ILE A 172 15.31 13.59 3.82
C ILE A 172 16.01 14.90 4.23
N THR A 173 15.76 15.34 5.47
CA THR A 173 16.35 16.58 6.02
C THR A 173 16.60 16.45 7.52
N THR A 174 17.63 17.14 8.01
CA THR A 174 17.92 17.29 9.45
C THR A 174 17.28 18.53 10.07
N GLN A 175 16.49 19.31 9.28
CA GLN A 175 15.80 20.51 9.75
C GLN A 175 14.31 20.24 9.94
N ILE A 176 13.81 20.37 11.18
CA ILE A 176 12.40 20.13 11.52
C ILE A 176 11.47 21.08 10.74
N SER A 177 11.84 22.35 10.63
CA SER A 177 11.06 23.35 9.88
C SER A 177 10.84 22.96 8.42
N ASP A 178 11.89 22.46 7.76
CA ASP A 178 11.83 22.02 6.37
C ASP A 178 10.99 20.74 6.23
N ALA A 179 11.13 19.80 7.17
CA ALA A 179 10.32 18.60 7.21
C ALA A 179 8.82 18.93 7.33
N ILE A 180 8.44 19.82 8.25
CA ILE A 180 7.04 20.27 8.40
C ILE A 180 6.55 20.98 7.14
N LYS A 181 7.33 21.91 6.61
CA LYS A 181 6.98 22.70 5.41
C LYS A 181 6.78 21.82 4.17
N ASN A 182 7.64 20.83 3.95
CA ASN A 182 7.63 20.04 2.72
C ASN A 182 6.70 18.83 2.81
N VAL A 183 6.75 18.08 3.91
CA VAL A 183 6.16 16.74 4.08
C VAL A 183 4.97 16.74 5.04
N GLY A 184 4.82 17.80 5.86
CA GLY A 184 3.67 17.94 6.77
C GLY A 184 2.32 18.04 6.05
N ILE A 185 1.26 18.03 6.84
CA ILE A 185 -0.12 18.17 6.35
C ILE A 185 -0.30 19.54 5.67
N LYS A 186 -0.98 19.52 4.53
CA LYS A 186 -1.41 20.72 3.81
C LYS A 186 -2.91 20.64 3.50
N PRO A 187 -3.64 21.75 3.55
CA PRO A 187 -5.05 21.77 3.17
C PRO A 187 -5.27 21.15 1.78
N LYS A 188 -6.36 20.42 1.61
CA LYS A 188 -6.77 19.77 0.37
C LYS A 188 -5.79 18.68 -0.18
N THR A 189 -4.75 18.32 0.57
CA THR A 189 -3.79 17.30 0.16
C THR A 189 -3.99 16.04 1.01
N ASN A 190 -4.07 14.87 0.36
CA ASN A 190 -4.14 13.60 1.07
C ASN A 190 -2.87 13.39 1.90
N PHE A 191 -3.03 12.73 3.05
CA PHE A 191 -1.92 12.43 3.92
C PHE A 191 -2.07 11.05 4.55
N MET A 192 -0.96 10.43 4.85
CA MET A 192 -0.91 9.19 5.63
C MET A 192 -0.73 9.53 7.09
N LEU A 193 -1.62 9.00 7.92
CA LEU A 193 -1.55 9.08 9.37
C LEU A 193 -0.93 7.79 9.88
N ILE A 194 0.21 7.90 10.54
CA ILE A 194 0.95 6.80 11.17
C ILE A 194 0.65 6.85 12.66
N GLY A 195 -0.03 5.84 13.17
CA GLY A 195 -0.30 5.65 14.58
C GLY A 195 0.61 4.53 15.15
N ILE A 196 1.21 4.77 16.32
CA ILE A 196 2.05 3.79 17.02
C ILE A 196 1.52 3.63 18.44
N GLY A 197 1.07 2.43 18.79
CA GLY A 197 0.45 2.20 20.09
C GLY A 197 0.02 0.75 20.32
N SER A 198 -0.90 0.54 21.26
CA SER A 198 -1.53 -0.77 21.44
C SER A 198 -2.58 -1.02 20.36
N LYS A 199 -2.79 -2.28 19.98
CA LYS A 199 -3.79 -2.68 18.99
C LYS A 199 -5.17 -2.10 19.31
N LYS A 200 -5.62 -2.20 20.57
CA LYS A 200 -6.92 -1.67 21.04
C LYS A 200 -7.07 -0.17 20.75
N ASN A 201 -6.06 0.62 21.10
CA ASN A 201 -6.10 2.08 20.88
C ASN A 201 -6.08 2.42 19.38
N LEU A 202 -5.25 1.72 18.59
CA LEU A 202 -5.16 1.91 17.15
C LEU A 202 -6.46 1.54 16.43
N ASP A 203 -7.14 0.48 16.86
CA ASP A 203 -8.43 0.10 16.30
C ASP A 203 -9.50 1.15 16.63
N SER A 204 -9.49 1.74 17.84
CA SER A 204 -10.39 2.85 18.19
C SER A 204 -10.13 4.08 17.32
N LEU A 205 -8.87 4.46 17.12
CA LEU A 205 -8.47 5.55 16.22
C LEU A 205 -8.95 5.28 14.77
N TYR A 206 -8.78 4.05 14.29
CA TYR A 206 -9.23 3.67 12.95
C TYR A 206 -10.75 3.79 12.78
N LEU A 207 -11.53 3.32 13.76
CA LEU A 207 -12.99 3.39 13.69
C LEU A 207 -13.47 4.84 13.55
N GLU A 208 -12.86 5.78 14.27
CA GLU A 208 -13.16 7.20 14.14
C GLU A 208 -12.78 7.78 12.77
N LEU A 209 -11.59 7.40 12.26
CA LEU A 209 -11.06 7.95 11.01
C LEU A 209 -11.57 7.22 9.75
N LYS A 210 -12.23 6.07 9.91
CA LYS A 210 -12.73 5.25 8.79
C LYS A 210 -13.60 6.03 7.78
N PRO A 211 -14.50 6.95 8.19
CA PRO A 211 -15.28 7.75 7.23
C PRO A 211 -14.43 8.68 6.36
N LEU A 212 -13.28 9.13 6.85
CA LEU A 212 -12.34 10.01 6.15
C LEU A 212 -11.28 9.24 5.37
N SER A 213 -11.17 7.92 5.61
CA SER A 213 -10.12 7.10 5.04
C SER A 213 -10.40 6.71 3.59
N ILE A 214 -9.34 6.75 2.80
CA ILE A 214 -9.31 6.24 1.42
C ILE A 214 -8.36 5.04 1.33
N ASN A 215 -8.37 4.38 0.19
CA ASN A 215 -7.48 3.25 -0.05
C ASN A 215 -6.02 3.73 -0.11
N LEU A 216 -5.14 2.96 0.53
CA LEU A 216 -3.70 3.24 0.61
C LEU A 216 -2.98 2.97 -0.72
N PHE A 217 -1.96 3.78 -1.02
CA PHE A 217 -0.99 3.56 -2.10
C PHE A 217 -1.60 3.50 -3.52
N ILE A 218 -2.79 4.09 -3.75
CA ILE A 218 -3.39 4.12 -5.10
C ILE A 218 -2.59 5.00 -6.05
N LYS A 219 -2.04 6.12 -5.53
CA LYS A 219 -1.33 7.09 -6.35
C LYS A 219 0.11 6.64 -6.58
N ASN A 220 0.53 6.62 -7.84
CA ASN A 220 1.94 6.47 -8.18
C ASN A 220 2.68 7.80 -7.99
N ASN A 221 3.56 7.85 -6.99
CA ASN A 221 4.33 9.03 -6.64
C ASN A 221 5.77 9.01 -7.18
N GLU A 222 6.15 8.05 -8.00
CA GLU A 222 7.54 7.87 -8.46
C GLU A 222 8.10 9.12 -9.13
N GLN A 223 7.40 9.66 -10.11
CA GLN A 223 7.88 10.84 -10.87
C GLN A 223 8.04 12.05 -9.95
N PHE A 224 7.08 12.26 -9.04
CA PHE A 224 7.15 13.33 -8.04
C PHE A 224 8.40 13.17 -7.16
N LEU A 225 8.60 11.97 -6.59
CA LEU A 225 9.73 11.69 -5.70
C LEU A 225 11.08 11.81 -6.40
N LYS A 226 11.18 11.28 -7.63
CA LYS A 226 12.39 11.43 -8.47
C LYS A 226 12.76 12.90 -8.67
N LYS A 227 11.79 13.73 -9.05
CA LYS A 227 11.98 15.16 -9.26
C LYS A 227 12.33 15.88 -7.96
N HIS A 228 11.56 15.64 -6.90
CA HIS A 228 11.72 16.31 -5.61
C HIS A 228 13.10 16.06 -4.99
N PHE A 229 13.53 14.79 -4.97
CA PHE A 229 14.81 14.39 -4.38
C PHE A 229 15.97 14.35 -5.38
N LYS A 230 15.76 14.89 -6.61
CA LYS A 230 16.78 14.97 -7.68
C LYS A 230 17.43 13.61 -7.98
N ILE A 231 16.63 12.54 -8.04
CA ILE A 231 17.11 11.20 -8.32
C ILE A 231 17.32 11.04 -9.82
N THR A 232 18.56 10.78 -10.22
CA THR A 232 18.98 10.66 -11.62
C THR A 232 19.03 9.21 -12.08
N LYS A 233 19.14 8.98 -13.39
CA LYS A 233 19.36 7.66 -13.97
C LYS A 233 20.62 7.00 -13.39
N LYS A 234 21.70 7.76 -13.15
CA LYS A 234 22.94 7.24 -12.54
C LYS A 234 22.70 6.61 -11.17
N HIS A 235 21.82 7.20 -10.34
CA HIS A 235 21.44 6.61 -9.04
C HIS A 235 20.74 5.26 -9.22
N TYR A 236 19.89 5.13 -10.26
CA TYR A 236 19.21 3.86 -10.54
C TYR A 236 20.20 2.79 -11.02
N ASP A 237 21.09 3.15 -11.94
CA ASP A 237 22.05 2.22 -12.56
C ASP A 237 23.08 1.70 -11.53
N SER A 238 23.32 2.48 -10.45
CA SER A 238 24.19 2.06 -9.35
C SER A 238 23.48 1.19 -8.29
N THR A 239 22.16 1.04 -8.37
CA THR A 239 21.36 0.32 -7.38
C THR A 239 20.92 -1.03 -7.91
N ASN A 240 21.57 -2.12 -7.46
CA ASN A 240 21.17 -3.50 -7.81
C ASN A 240 20.06 -3.97 -6.85
N SER A 241 18.82 -3.61 -7.11
CA SER A 241 17.68 -3.89 -6.24
C SER A 241 16.39 -4.15 -7.02
N LYS A 242 15.48 -4.92 -6.40
CA LYS A 242 14.09 -5.12 -6.90
C LYS A 242 13.21 -3.87 -6.73
N ASN A 243 13.60 -2.94 -5.85
CA ASN A 243 12.86 -1.72 -5.54
C ASN A 243 13.79 -0.49 -5.56
N PRO A 244 14.46 -0.17 -6.68
CA PRO A 244 15.57 0.76 -6.71
C PRO A 244 15.21 2.15 -6.17
N LEU A 245 14.05 2.73 -6.54
CA LEU A 245 13.64 4.04 -6.02
C LEU A 245 13.43 4.02 -4.50
N ALA A 246 12.77 2.99 -3.99
CA ALA A 246 12.53 2.87 -2.55
C ALA A 246 13.85 2.79 -1.79
N ASP A 247 14.79 1.97 -2.27
CA ASP A 247 16.07 1.76 -1.59
C ASP A 247 16.95 3.02 -1.63
N ILE A 248 16.98 3.75 -2.75
CA ILE A 248 17.66 5.06 -2.83
C ILE A 248 17.07 6.06 -1.82
N LEU A 249 15.74 6.12 -1.69
CA LEU A 249 15.08 7.01 -0.73
C LEU A 249 15.39 6.61 0.71
N ILE A 250 15.40 5.30 1.00
CA ILE A 250 15.72 4.75 2.32
C ILE A 250 17.19 5.04 2.68
N GLU A 251 18.11 4.82 1.74
CA GLU A 251 19.53 5.12 1.92
C GLU A 251 19.75 6.60 2.23
N LYS A 252 19.16 7.49 1.43
CA LYS A 252 19.23 8.95 1.69
C LYS A 252 18.68 9.32 3.07
N ALA A 253 17.62 8.67 3.53
CA ALA A 253 17.05 8.89 4.86
C ALA A 253 17.91 8.27 5.99
N ALA A 254 18.68 7.23 5.70
CA ALA A 254 19.55 6.57 6.69
C ALA A 254 20.81 7.37 6.99
N VAL A 255 21.37 8.06 5.99
CA VAL A 255 22.65 8.80 6.10
C VAL A 255 22.48 10.24 6.61
N LEU A 256 21.35 10.60 7.19
CA LEU A 256 21.06 11.94 7.74
C LEU A 256 21.71 12.19 9.13
N LEU A 257 22.70 11.44 9.51
CA LEU A 257 23.37 11.54 10.81
C LEU A 257 24.50 12.56 10.78
#